data_b1f8b11f8033c758351e8585a5f830cc
#
_entry.id   b1f8b11f8033c758351e8585a5f830cc
#
_cell.length_a   1.000
_cell.length_b   1.000
_cell.length_c   1.000
_cell.angle_alpha   90.00
_cell.angle_beta   90.00
_cell.angle_gamma   90.00
#
_symmetry.space_group_name_H-M   'P 1'
#
loop_
_entity.id
_entity.type
_entity.pdbx_description
1 polymer ?
#
loop_
_entity_poly.entity_id
_entity_poly.type
_entity_poly.pdbx_seq_one_letter_code
_entity_poly.pdbx_strand_id
1 'polypeptide(L)'
;EIQRCDWSSDVCSSDLKPVHPWRRVRAKANQLLHRAYTQDKETAPRRYALDVRDAPVAAFLGAQRRLATEYCGEMAPMDLEEYRRLGGFEVLRACLGGDVEGRSFPSAESVIAEIRASGLRGRGGAGFPTAEKWQVTRNAPGPEKYVVCNGDEGDPGAFMDRMILESYPFRVIEGMIIAGLTVGAGQGIFYIRAEYPLAVARISGAVAICEREGYLGDSILGSGRPFHVRVVRGAGAFVCGEETALIASLEGRRGAPSFRPPYPAERGLHGRPTLVNNT
;
A
#
# COMPACT_ATOMS: atom_id res chain seq x y z
N GLU A 1 -1.28 14.93 -28.61
CA GLU A 1 -0.17 14.46 -27.72
C GLU A 1 -0.68 14.55 -26.30
N ILE A 2 -1.08 13.43 -25.72
CA ILE A 2 -1.39 13.33 -24.31
C ILE A 2 -0.04 13.38 -23.61
N GLN A 3 0.31 14.53 -23.03
CA GLN A 3 1.48 14.64 -22.17
C GLN A 3 1.32 13.62 -21.04
N ARG A 4 2.29 12.73 -20.89
CA ARG A 4 2.38 11.80 -19.76
C ARG A 4 2.48 12.62 -18.49
N CYS A 5 1.38 12.74 -17.77
CA CYS A 5 1.42 13.19 -16.39
C CYS A 5 2.19 12.16 -15.57
N ASP A 6 3.28 12.56 -14.97
CA ASP A 6 4.00 11.72 -14.00
C ASP A 6 3.26 11.79 -12.66
N TRP A 7 2.32 10.87 -12.48
CA TRP A 7 1.49 10.77 -11.28
C TRP A 7 2.27 10.40 -10.03
N SER A 8 3.55 10.04 -10.16
CA SER A 8 4.44 9.84 -9.01
C SER A 8 4.76 11.14 -8.28
N SER A 9 4.46 12.28 -8.90
CA SER A 9 4.65 13.62 -8.34
C SER A 9 3.34 14.38 -8.12
N ASP A 10 2.18 13.79 -8.37
CA ASP A 10 0.83 14.36 -8.23
C ASP A 10 0.57 15.69 -8.97
N VAL A 11 1.48 16.09 -9.85
CA VAL A 11 1.37 17.35 -10.53
C VAL A 11 1.90 17.24 -11.96
N CYS A 12 1.11 17.73 -12.89
CA CYS A 12 1.57 17.95 -14.24
C CYS A 12 2.79 18.88 -14.22
N SER A 13 3.95 18.39 -14.68
CA SER A 13 5.26 19.02 -14.44
C SER A 13 5.46 20.38 -15.14
N SER A 14 4.53 20.83 -15.99
CA SER A 14 4.70 22.04 -16.79
C SER A 14 4.40 23.35 -16.03
N ASP A 15 3.63 23.30 -14.93
CA ASP A 15 3.05 24.53 -14.38
C ASP A 15 3.44 24.86 -12.93
N LEU A 16 4.27 24.05 -12.29
CA LEU A 16 4.59 24.23 -10.87
C LEU A 16 6.05 24.61 -10.64
N LYS A 17 6.25 25.83 -10.14
CA LYS A 17 7.57 26.32 -9.72
C LYS A 17 7.84 25.91 -8.27
N PRO A 18 8.99 25.29 -7.97
CA PRO A 18 9.38 25.01 -6.59
C PRO A 18 9.60 26.33 -5.82
N VAL A 19 9.00 26.43 -4.66
CA VAL A 19 8.86 27.68 -3.90
C VAL A 19 10.11 28.08 -3.13
N HIS A 20 10.99 27.12 -2.78
CA HIS A 20 12.14 27.38 -1.92
C HIS A 20 13.44 26.81 -2.47
N PRO A 21 14.56 27.61 -2.52
CA PRO A 21 15.85 27.14 -3.05
C PRO A 21 16.38 25.85 -2.39
N TRP A 22 16.23 25.74 -1.08
CA TRP A 22 16.65 24.54 -0.31
C TRP A 22 15.87 23.27 -0.69
N ARG A 23 14.60 23.39 -1.06
CA ARG A 23 13.80 22.27 -1.53
C ARG A 23 14.26 21.80 -2.92
N ARG A 24 14.74 22.73 -3.77
CA ARG A 24 15.39 22.37 -5.05
C ARG A 24 16.70 21.59 -4.82
N VAL A 25 17.51 22.03 -3.86
CA VAL A 25 18.78 21.38 -3.53
C VAL A 25 18.51 19.98 -2.97
N ARG A 26 17.55 19.86 -2.05
CA ARG A 26 17.15 18.56 -1.47
C ARG A 26 16.56 17.62 -2.53
N ALA A 27 15.71 18.13 -3.43
CA ALA A 27 15.17 17.35 -4.54
C ALA A 27 16.26 16.84 -5.48
N LYS A 28 17.26 17.67 -5.81
CA LYS A 28 18.42 17.27 -6.62
C LYS A 28 19.30 16.24 -5.90
N ALA A 29 19.54 16.43 -4.60
CA ALA A 29 20.31 15.47 -3.80
C ALA A 29 19.59 14.11 -3.72
N ASN A 30 18.30 14.10 -3.43
CA ASN A 30 17.50 12.86 -3.44
C ASN A 30 17.46 12.21 -4.84
N GLN A 31 17.39 13.00 -5.90
CA GLN A 31 17.43 12.49 -7.27
C GLN A 31 18.79 11.84 -7.61
N LEU A 32 19.91 12.44 -7.15
CA LEU A 32 21.24 11.88 -7.30
C LEU A 32 21.41 10.59 -6.50
N LEU A 33 20.94 10.57 -5.25
CA LEU A 33 20.95 9.36 -4.42
C LEU A 33 20.11 8.26 -5.03
N HIS A 34 18.90 8.57 -5.51
CA HIS A 34 18.04 7.59 -6.17
C HIS A 34 18.70 7.03 -7.44
N ARG A 35 19.38 7.87 -8.26
CA ARG A 35 20.15 7.43 -9.43
C ARG A 35 21.34 6.54 -9.06
N ALA A 36 21.95 6.74 -7.88
CA ALA A 36 23.04 5.90 -7.40
C ALA A 36 22.55 4.52 -6.92
N TYR A 37 21.30 4.44 -6.45
CA TYR A 37 20.70 3.19 -5.95
C TYR A 37 19.88 2.43 -6.99
N THR A 38 19.37 3.10 -8.03
CA THR A 38 18.61 2.47 -9.12
C THR A 38 19.37 2.67 -10.43
N GLN A 39 19.62 1.59 -11.14
CA GLN A 39 20.22 1.65 -12.49
C GLN A 39 19.26 2.26 -13.52
N ASP A 40 18.06 2.60 -13.13
CA ASP A 40 17.02 3.10 -14.01
C ASP A 40 17.03 4.64 -14.01
N LYS A 41 17.73 5.21 -15.00
CA LYS A 41 17.93 6.67 -15.12
C LYS A 41 16.66 7.44 -15.51
N GLU A 42 15.63 6.75 -16.01
CA GLU A 42 14.43 7.39 -16.54
C GLU A 42 13.33 7.60 -15.47
N THR A 43 13.40 6.88 -14.35
CA THR A 43 12.34 6.86 -13.33
C THR A 43 12.66 7.59 -12.03
N ALA A 44 13.75 8.38 -12.01
CA ALA A 44 14.10 9.13 -10.80
C ALA A 44 12.98 10.11 -10.41
N PRO A 45 12.40 10.02 -9.20
CA PRO A 45 11.29 10.86 -8.78
C PRO A 45 11.73 12.33 -8.74
N ARG A 46 10.94 13.20 -9.34
CA ARG A 46 11.09 14.64 -9.22
C ARG A 46 10.19 15.12 -8.08
N ARG A 47 10.76 15.76 -7.08
CA ARG A 47 10.01 16.41 -6.02
C ARG A 47 9.77 17.87 -6.37
N TYR A 48 8.52 18.26 -6.30
CA TYR A 48 8.09 19.65 -6.43
C TYR A 48 7.44 20.09 -5.12
N ALA A 49 7.78 21.28 -4.68
CA ALA A 49 7.03 21.94 -3.62
C ALA A 49 5.88 22.73 -4.25
N LEU A 50 4.67 22.42 -3.85
CA LEU A 50 3.48 23.20 -4.21
C LEU A 50 3.40 24.42 -3.31
N ASP A 51 3.26 25.61 -3.91
CA ASP A 51 2.91 26.80 -3.14
C ASP A 51 1.39 26.93 -3.07
N VAL A 52 0.84 26.52 -1.94
CA VAL A 52 -0.61 26.64 -1.68
C VAL A 52 -1.11 28.09 -1.62
N ARG A 53 -0.20 29.08 -1.66
CA ARG A 53 -0.54 30.50 -1.76
C ARG A 53 -0.84 30.94 -3.18
N ASP A 54 -0.37 30.19 -4.18
CA ASP A 54 -0.74 30.43 -5.58
C ASP A 54 -2.24 30.21 -5.75
N ALA A 55 -2.95 31.22 -6.25
CA ALA A 55 -4.41 31.22 -6.31
C ALA A 55 -5.02 29.98 -7.01
N PRO A 56 -4.52 29.51 -8.17
CA PRO A 56 -5.02 28.28 -8.79
C PRO A 56 -4.77 27.04 -7.93
N VAL A 57 -3.61 26.96 -7.28
CA VAL A 57 -3.23 25.85 -6.41
C VAL A 57 -4.07 25.85 -5.13
N ALA A 58 -4.24 27.01 -4.50
CA ALA A 58 -5.08 27.19 -3.32
C ALA A 58 -6.54 26.82 -3.60
N ALA A 59 -7.09 27.24 -4.73
CA ALA A 59 -8.47 26.95 -5.12
C ALA A 59 -8.72 25.45 -5.28
N PHE A 60 -7.75 24.69 -5.80
CA PHE A 60 -7.90 23.27 -6.05
C PHE A 60 -7.43 22.40 -4.86
N LEU A 61 -6.23 22.63 -4.36
CA LEU A 61 -5.62 21.79 -3.32
C LEU A 61 -5.98 22.20 -1.92
N GLY A 62 -6.13 23.51 -1.67
CA GLY A 62 -6.36 24.03 -0.33
C GLY A 62 -7.72 23.66 0.27
N ALA A 63 -8.71 23.36 -0.56
CA ALA A 63 -10.03 22.89 -0.13
C ALA A 63 -10.10 21.38 0.10
N GLN A 64 -9.09 20.60 -0.30
CA GLN A 64 -9.09 19.15 -0.21
C GLN A 64 -8.64 18.67 1.16
N ARG A 65 -9.41 17.76 1.75
CA ARG A 65 -9.04 17.03 2.95
C ARG A 65 -8.43 15.68 2.53
N ARG A 66 -7.11 15.57 2.61
CA ARG A 66 -6.37 14.37 2.23
C ARG A 66 -6.23 13.44 3.43
N LEU A 67 -6.58 12.16 3.26
CA LEU A 67 -6.39 11.10 4.23
C LEU A 67 -5.37 10.08 3.72
N ALA A 68 -5.69 9.37 2.63
CA ALA A 68 -4.80 8.37 2.06
C ALA A 68 -3.53 8.97 1.42
N THR A 69 -3.64 10.19 0.89
CA THR A 69 -2.56 10.92 0.23
C THR A 69 -2.02 12.09 1.07
N GLU A 70 -2.10 11.98 2.37
CA GLU A 70 -1.48 12.91 3.31
C GLU A 70 0.04 13.01 3.03
N TYR A 71 0.63 14.20 3.18
CA TYR A 71 2.02 14.48 2.83
C TYR A 71 2.39 14.28 1.34
N CYS A 72 1.40 14.29 0.44
CA CYS A 72 1.63 14.23 -1.00
C CYS A 72 2.56 15.35 -1.46
N GLY A 73 3.62 14.97 -2.20
CA GLY A 73 4.65 15.93 -2.65
C GLY A 73 5.66 16.36 -1.57
N GLU A 74 5.42 16.02 -0.30
CA GLU A 74 6.30 16.38 0.82
C GLU A 74 7.20 15.23 1.27
N MET A 75 6.69 14.00 1.25
CA MET A 75 7.40 12.80 1.68
C MET A 75 8.12 12.11 0.51
N ALA A 76 9.36 11.66 0.72
CA ALA A 76 10.06 10.79 -0.22
C ALA A 76 9.55 9.34 -0.08
N PRO A 77 9.05 8.71 -1.17
CA PRO A 77 8.45 7.39 -1.10
C PRO A 77 9.33 6.30 -0.49
N MET A 78 10.65 6.38 -0.70
CA MET A 78 11.62 5.37 -0.27
C MET A 78 12.45 5.80 0.94
N ASP A 79 12.11 6.92 1.59
CA ASP A 79 12.79 7.39 2.80
C ASP A 79 12.05 6.90 4.05
N LEU A 80 12.52 5.78 4.60
CA LEU A 80 11.94 5.18 5.80
C LEU A 80 12.03 6.10 7.02
N GLU A 81 13.13 6.84 7.17
CA GLU A 81 13.30 7.75 8.31
C GLU A 81 12.33 8.93 8.23
N GLU A 82 12.06 9.42 7.03
CA GLU A 82 11.04 10.44 6.82
C GLU A 82 9.64 9.89 7.14
N TYR A 83 9.34 8.64 6.71
CA TYR A 83 8.08 7.98 7.04
C TYR A 83 7.90 7.81 8.56
N ARG A 84 8.95 7.36 9.29
CA ARG A 84 8.96 7.25 10.76
C ARG A 84 8.70 8.59 11.44
N ARG A 85 9.37 9.67 11.00
CA ARG A 85 9.16 11.02 11.55
C ARG A 85 7.74 11.56 11.37
N LEU A 86 7.01 11.05 10.40
CA LEU A 86 5.62 11.39 10.13
C LEU A 86 4.62 10.44 10.80
N GLY A 87 5.07 9.67 11.80
CA GLY A 87 4.23 8.74 12.55
C GLY A 87 4.10 7.34 11.93
N GLY A 88 4.89 7.05 10.89
CA GLY A 88 4.88 5.72 10.25
C GLY A 88 5.30 4.62 11.21
N PHE A 89 4.63 3.47 11.13
CA PHE A 89 4.77 2.29 11.98
C PHE A 89 4.41 2.50 13.47
N GLU A 90 3.86 3.63 13.85
CA GLU A 90 3.39 3.84 15.24
C GLU A 90 2.15 3.01 15.53
N VAL A 91 1.20 2.97 14.59
CA VAL A 91 -0.01 2.13 14.73
C VAL A 91 0.36 0.66 14.78
N LEU A 92 1.34 0.21 14.00
CA LEU A 92 1.87 -1.15 14.08
C LEU A 92 2.44 -1.45 15.48
N ARG A 93 3.22 -0.53 16.08
CA ARG A 93 3.74 -0.70 17.44
C ARG A 93 2.60 -0.80 18.46
N ALA A 94 1.55 0.01 18.33
CA ALA A 94 0.36 -0.07 19.18
C ALA A 94 -0.36 -1.42 19.05
N CYS A 95 -0.40 -2.02 17.86
CA CYS A 95 -0.94 -3.36 17.62
C CYS A 95 -0.05 -4.50 18.19
N LEU A 96 1.22 -4.22 18.46
CA LEU A 96 2.16 -5.17 19.06
C LEU A 96 2.26 -5.05 20.59
N GLY A 97 1.41 -4.26 21.20
CA GLY A 97 1.34 -4.07 22.65
C GLY A 97 2.04 -2.80 23.16
N GLY A 98 2.49 -1.91 22.26
CA GLY A 98 2.92 -0.58 22.61
C GLY A 98 1.75 0.36 22.92
N ASP A 99 2.07 1.48 23.56
CA ASP A 99 1.17 2.64 23.65
C ASP A 99 1.71 3.74 22.75
N VAL A 100 0.86 4.31 21.92
CA VAL A 100 1.20 5.42 21.05
C VAL A 100 0.17 6.52 21.24
N GLU A 101 0.57 7.63 21.84
CA GLU A 101 -0.29 8.79 22.16
C GLU A 101 -1.59 8.41 22.90
N GLY A 102 -1.52 7.46 23.84
CA GLY A 102 -2.68 6.94 24.57
C GLY A 102 -3.55 5.97 23.77
N ARG A 103 -3.09 5.52 22.61
CA ARG A 103 -3.75 4.50 21.78
C ARG A 103 -3.01 3.17 21.91
N SER A 104 -3.76 2.13 22.22
CA SER A 104 -3.26 0.75 22.26
C SER A 104 -4.32 -0.16 21.65
N PHE A 105 -3.86 -1.14 20.89
CA PHE A 105 -4.72 -2.17 20.30
C PHE A 105 -4.32 -3.54 20.87
N PRO A 106 -4.75 -3.86 22.10
CA PRO A 106 -4.27 -5.05 22.81
C PRO A 106 -4.75 -6.36 22.19
N SER A 107 -5.71 -6.31 21.29
CA SER A 107 -6.27 -7.49 20.63
C SER A 107 -6.67 -7.21 19.18
N ALA A 108 -6.80 -8.28 18.40
CA ALA A 108 -7.31 -8.18 17.03
C ALA A 108 -8.75 -7.64 16.99
N GLU A 109 -9.54 -7.95 18.01
CA GLU A 109 -10.93 -7.48 18.17
C GLU A 109 -10.94 -5.95 18.32
N SER A 110 -10.00 -5.37 19.06
CA SER A 110 -9.89 -3.91 19.20
C SER A 110 -9.55 -3.22 17.87
N VAL A 111 -8.67 -3.81 17.07
CA VAL A 111 -8.36 -3.32 15.71
C VAL A 111 -9.60 -3.39 14.80
N ILE A 112 -10.31 -4.52 14.81
CA ILE A 112 -11.55 -4.69 14.02
C ILE A 112 -12.63 -3.70 14.46
N ALA A 113 -12.75 -3.45 15.78
CA ALA A 113 -13.69 -2.48 16.31
C ALA A 113 -13.39 -1.06 15.84
N GLU A 114 -12.11 -0.66 15.82
CA GLU A 114 -11.68 0.65 15.30
C GLU A 114 -11.98 0.79 13.80
N ILE A 115 -11.67 -0.24 12.99
CA ILE A 115 -12.00 -0.24 11.56
C ILE A 115 -13.53 -0.18 11.35
N ARG A 116 -14.32 -0.85 12.19
CA ARG A 116 -15.78 -0.79 12.13
C ARG A 116 -16.29 0.61 12.47
N ALA A 117 -15.76 1.22 13.51
CA ALA A 117 -16.12 2.57 13.93
C ALA A 117 -15.77 3.62 12.86
N SER A 118 -14.67 3.44 12.14
CA SER A 118 -14.28 4.31 11.04
C SER A 118 -15.21 4.25 9.83
N GLY A 119 -16.02 3.19 9.70
CA GLY A 119 -16.87 2.95 8.54
C GLY A 119 -16.11 2.63 7.26
N LEU A 120 -14.82 2.22 7.34
CA LEU A 120 -13.99 1.90 6.18
C LEU A 120 -14.60 0.81 5.31
N ARG A 121 -14.62 1.06 4.02
CA ARG A 121 -15.16 0.15 2.99
C ARG A 121 -14.11 -0.16 1.93
N GLY A 122 -14.23 -1.33 1.31
CA GLY A 122 -13.41 -1.74 0.18
C GLY A 122 -13.52 -0.78 -1.01
N ARG A 123 -12.45 -0.66 -1.77
CA ARG A 123 -12.34 0.23 -2.94
C ARG A 123 -12.35 -0.50 -4.28
N GLY A 124 -12.64 -1.79 -4.30
CA GLY A 124 -12.80 -2.59 -5.51
C GLY A 124 -14.19 -2.48 -6.18
N GLY A 125 -14.94 -1.40 -5.89
CA GLY A 125 -16.25 -1.12 -6.51
C GLY A 125 -17.46 -1.58 -5.69
N ALA A 126 -17.41 -2.72 -4.99
CA ALA A 126 -18.53 -3.25 -4.21
C ALA A 126 -18.77 -2.53 -2.87
N GLY A 127 -17.78 -1.79 -2.36
CA GLY A 127 -17.91 -1.06 -1.10
C GLY A 127 -18.17 -1.95 0.13
N PHE A 128 -17.70 -3.20 0.12
CA PHE A 128 -17.93 -4.13 1.22
C PHE A 128 -17.28 -3.62 2.51
N PRO A 129 -17.92 -3.70 3.69
CA PRO A 129 -17.34 -3.23 4.94
C PRO A 129 -16.04 -3.97 5.28
N THR A 130 -14.95 -3.24 5.44
CA THR A 130 -13.61 -3.82 5.66
C THR A 130 -13.55 -4.62 6.96
N ALA A 131 -14.13 -4.08 8.05
CA ALA A 131 -14.17 -4.78 9.33
C ALA A 131 -14.86 -6.14 9.27
N GLU A 132 -15.94 -6.24 8.50
CA GLU A 132 -16.67 -7.51 8.34
C GLU A 132 -15.85 -8.54 7.57
N LYS A 133 -15.15 -8.09 6.49
CA LYS A 133 -14.25 -8.98 5.74
C LYS A 133 -13.12 -9.50 6.64
N TRP A 134 -12.51 -8.64 7.45
CA TRP A 134 -11.44 -9.03 8.38
C TRP A 134 -11.97 -9.98 9.45
N GLN A 135 -13.17 -9.72 10.00
CA GLN A 135 -13.80 -10.59 11.00
C GLN A 135 -14.08 -11.99 10.44
N VAL A 136 -14.64 -12.09 9.23
CA VAL A 136 -14.90 -13.37 8.56
C VAL A 136 -13.59 -14.14 8.36
N THR A 137 -12.56 -13.48 7.79
CA THR A 137 -11.25 -14.12 7.58
C THR A 137 -10.62 -14.57 8.90
N ARG A 138 -10.71 -13.73 9.96
CA ARG A 138 -10.21 -14.09 11.30
C ARG A 138 -10.89 -15.31 11.86
N ASN A 139 -12.20 -15.40 11.76
CA ASN A 139 -13.01 -16.49 12.30
C ASN A 139 -12.93 -17.77 11.45
N ALA A 140 -12.52 -17.68 10.19
CA ALA A 140 -12.42 -18.84 9.34
C ALA A 140 -11.41 -19.86 9.91
N PRO A 141 -11.76 -21.15 9.96
CA PRO A 141 -10.89 -22.18 10.49
C PRO A 141 -9.70 -22.44 9.58
N GLY A 142 -8.57 -22.81 10.14
CA GLY A 142 -7.38 -23.20 9.40
C GLY A 142 -6.09 -22.75 10.08
N PRO A 143 -5.00 -23.51 9.93
CA PRO A 143 -3.72 -23.20 10.55
C PRO A 143 -2.98 -22.05 9.85
N GLU A 144 -3.36 -21.78 8.61
CA GLU A 144 -2.68 -20.84 7.70
C GLU A 144 -3.68 -19.92 7.05
N LYS A 145 -3.33 -18.62 6.98
CA LYS A 145 -4.13 -17.60 6.32
C LYS A 145 -3.21 -16.67 5.52
N TYR A 146 -3.78 -16.00 4.52
CA TYR A 146 -3.07 -15.09 3.65
C TYR A 146 -3.72 -13.69 3.65
N VAL A 147 -2.89 -12.68 3.48
CA VAL A 147 -3.33 -11.33 3.12
C VAL A 147 -2.84 -11.00 1.73
N VAL A 148 -3.72 -10.58 0.85
CA VAL A 148 -3.39 -10.19 -0.52
C VAL A 148 -3.75 -8.72 -0.73
N CYS A 149 -2.76 -7.92 -1.10
CA CYS A 149 -2.98 -6.59 -1.63
C CYS A 149 -3.22 -6.70 -3.13
N ASN A 150 -4.46 -6.44 -3.55
CA ASN A 150 -4.84 -6.43 -4.95
C ASN A 150 -4.48 -5.07 -5.56
N GLY A 151 -3.35 -5.02 -6.25
CA GLY A 151 -2.88 -3.89 -7.05
C GLY A 151 -3.06 -4.13 -8.56
N ASP A 152 -3.99 -4.98 -8.97
CA ASP A 152 -4.34 -5.20 -10.38
C ASP A 152 -5.44 -4.23 -10.84
N GLU A 153 -5.11 -2.96 -10.86
CA GLU A 153 -5.98 -1.86 -11.26
C GLU A 153 -6.05 -1.77 -12.79
N GLY A 154 -7.04 -2.46 -13.37
CA GLY A 154 -7.14 -2.65 -14.81
C GLY A 154 -8.02 -1.64 -15.55
N ASP A 155 -8.82 -0.83 -14.86
CA ASP A 155 -9.74 0.11 -15.48
C ASP A 155 -8.98 1.22 -16.24
N PRO A 156 -9.39 1.54 -17.49
CA PRO A 156 -8.79 2.64 -18.22
C PRO A 156 -8.91 3.97 -17.47
N GLY A 157 -7.78 4.64 -17.24
CA GLY A 157 -7.73 5.91 -16.52
C GLY A 157 -7.74 5.79 -14.98
N ALA A 158 -7.91 4.60 -14.40
CA ALA A 158 -7.73 4.38 -12.99
C ALA A 158 -6.23 4.36 -12.63
N PHE A 159 -5.88 5.03 -11.54
CA PHE A 159 -4.49 5.16 -11.08
C PHE A 159 -4.36 5.28 -9.55
N MET A 160 -5.44 5.06 -8.82
CA MET A 160 -5.47 5.21 -7.36
C MET A 160 -4.52 4.23 -6.67
N ASP A 161 -4.63 2.94 -6.98
CA ASP A 161 -3.75 1.91 -6.42
C ASP A 161 -2.32 2.12 -6.87
N ARG A 162 -2.10 2.43 -8.14
CA ARG A 162 -0.79 2.77 -8.69
C ARG A 162 -0.14 3.90 -7.92
N MET A 163 -0.85 5.02 -7.76
CA MET A 163 -0.35 6.21 -7.07
C MET A 163 0.04 5.88 -5.62
N ILE A 164 -0.78 5.13 -4.90
CA ILE A 164 -0.53 4.77 -3.50
C ILE A 164 0.68 3.82 -3.40
N LEU A 165 0.75 2.79 -4.25
CA LEU A 165 1.89 1.86 -4.29
C LEU A 165 3.21 2.57 -4.63
N GLU A 166 3.17 3.54 -5.53
CA GLU A 166 4.34 4.31 -5.94
C GLU A 166 4.73 5.38 -4.91
N SER A 167 3.78 6.02 -4.24
CA SER A 167 4.05 7.18 -3.38
C SER A 167 4.15 6.83 -1.89
N TYR A 168 3.48 5.77 -1.45
CA TYR A 168 3.37 5.41 -0.03
C TYR A 168 3.65 3.92 0.25
N PRO A 169 4.76 3.34 -0.28
CA PRO A 169 4.99 1.90 -0.17
C PRO A 169 5.07 1.40 1.28
N PHE A 170 5.67 2.16 2.20
CA PHE A 170 5.74 1.79 3.61
C PHE A 170 4.37 1.82 4.29
N ARG A 171 3.49 2.78 3.93
CA ARG A 171 2.12 2.85 4.48
C ARG A 171 1.30 1.63 4.10
N VAL A 172 1.42 1.17 2.84
CA VAL A 172 0.71 -0.04 2.38
C VAL A 172 1.27 -1.29 3.05
N ILE A 173 2.60 -1.39 3.22
CA ILE A 173 3.24 -2.50 3.94
C ILE A 173 2.78 -2.51 5.41
N GLU A 174 2.78 -1.37 6.10
CA GLU A 174 2.28 -1.26 7.47
C GLU A 174 0.83 -1.74 7.58
N GLY A 175 -0.06 -1.26 6.70
CA GLY A 175 -1.46 -1.71 6.65
C GLY A 175 -1.60 -3.21 6.43
N MET A 176 -0.77 -3.79 5.55
CA MET A 176 -0.74 -5.23 5.29
C MET A 176 -0.28 -6.03 6.52
N ILE A 177 0.73 -5.57 7.25
CA ILE A 177 1.20 -6.21 8.50
C ILE A 177 0.08 -6.16 9.55
N ILE A 178 -0.55 -5.01 9.77
CA ILE A 178 -1.65 -4.84 10.72
C ILE A 178 -2.81 -5.78 10.35
N ALA A 179 -3.16 -5.88 9.07
CA ALA A 179 -4.17 -6.82 8.59
C ALA A 179 -3.78 -8.27 8.90
N GLY A 180 -2.53 -8.65 8.61
CA GLY A 180 -1.98 -9.98 8.89
C GLY A 180 -2.06 -10.35 10.36
N LEU A 181 -1.56 -9.49 11.24
CA LEU A 181 -1.62 -9.66 12.69
C LEU A 181 -3.06 -9.82 13.19
N THR A 182 -3.98 -9.04 12.62
CA THR A 182 -5.39 -9.02 13.03
C THR A 182 -6.13 -10.28 12.61
N VAL A 183 -5.96 -10.76 11.36
CA VAL A 183 -6.65 -11.96 10.89
C VAL A 183 -5.94 -13.26 11.25
N GLY A 184 -4.69 -13.17 11.75
CA GLY A 184 -3.86 -14.34 12.07
C GLY A 184 -3.15 -14.92 10.86
N ALA A 185 -2.78 -14.09 9.88
CA ALA A 185 -1.99 -14.49 8.73
C ALA A 185 -0.49 -14.23 8.98
N GLY A 186 0.35 -15.17 8.56
CA GLY A 186 1.82 -15.02 8.58
C GLY A 186 2.42 -14.60 7.24
N GLN A 187 1.60 -14.48 6.19
CA GLN A 187 2.07 -14.17 4.84
C GLN A 187 1.21 -13.10 4.17
N GLY A 188 1.89 -12.11 3.60
CA GLY A 188 1.34 -11.06 2.76
C GLY A 188 1.81 -11.20 1.30
N ILE A 189 0.94 -10.87 0.35
CA ILE A 189 1.24 -10.94 -1.08
C ILE A 189 0.78 -9.64 -1.73
N PHE A 190 1.71 -8.93 -2.34
CA PHE A 190 1.38 -7.88 -3.28
C PHE A 190 1.17 -8.49 -4.66
N TYR A 191 -0.02 -8.35 -5.22
CA TYR A 191 -0.29 -8.69 -6.61
C TYR A 191 -0.41 -7.39 -7.40
N ILE A 192 0.62 -7.08 -8.19
CA ILE A 192 0.73 -5.81 -8.91
C ILE A 192 0.81 -6.12 -10.39
N ARG A 193 0.02 -5.43 -11.21
CA ARG A 193 0.06 -5.64 -12.65
C ARG A 193 1.43 -5.27 -13.25
N ALA A 194 1.82 -6.01 -14.31
CA ALA A 194 3.12 -5.84 -14.97
C ALA A 194 3.33 -4.43 -15.57
N GLU A 195 2.23 -3.74 -15.88
CA GLU A 195 2.23 -2.38 -16.46
C GLU A 195 2.58 -1.29 -15.45
N TYR A 196 2.76 -1.63 -14.16
CA TYR A 196 3.18 -0.71 -13.12
C TYR A 196 4.61 -1.01 -12.62
N PRO A 197 5.64 -0.90 -13.49
CA PRO A 197 7.00 -1.30 -13.14
C PRO A 197 7.58 -0.49 -11.97
N LEU A 198 7.22 0.79 -11.86
CA LEU A 198 7.66 1.64 -10.75
C LEU A 198 7.04 1.21 -9.42
N ALA A 199 5.76 0.86 -9.40
CA ALA A 199 5.09 0.32 -8.21
C ALA A 199 5.76 -0.98 -7.75
N VAL A 200 6.03 -1.91 -8.69
CA VAL A 200 6.75 -3.16 -8.40
C VAL A 200 8.13 -2.88 -7.81
N ALA A 201 8.90 -1.97 -8.41
CA ALA A 201 10.24 -1.64 -7.95
C ALA A 201 10.23 -1.01 -6.54
N ARG A 202 9.31 -0.07 -6.29
CA ARG A 202 9.20 0.63 -4.99
C ARG A 202 8.71 -0.29 -3.89
N ILE A 203 7.68 -1.09 -4.14
CA ILE A 203 7.20 -2.07 -3.15
C ILE A 203 8.28 -3.12 -2.87
N SER A 204 8.94 -3.67 -3.88
CA SER A 204 10.04 -4.64 -3.66
C SER A 204 11.19 -4.03 -2.86
N GLY A 205 11.59 -2.80 -3.18
CA GLY A 205 12.61 -2.10 -2.42
C GLY A 205 12.19 -1.79 -0.98
N ALA A 206 10.94 -1.38 -0.77
CA ALA A 206 10.42 -1.11 0.57
C ALA A 206 10.28 -2.39 1.41
N VAL A 207 9.89 -3.51 0.80
CA VAL A 207 9.88 -4.84 1.47
C VAL A 207 11.29 -5.19 1.95
N ALA A 208 12.30 -5.08 1.09
CA ALA A 208 13.69 -5.37 1.47
C ALA A 208 14.21 -4.44 2.59
N ILE A 209 13.79 -3.17 2.59
CA ILE A 209 14.09 -2.23 3.68
C ILE A 209 13.39 -2.67 4.97
N CYS A 210 12.10 -3.02 4.91
CA CYS A 210 11.33 -3.48 6.07
C CYS A 210 11.88 -4.78 6.67
N GLU A 211 12.35 -5.72 5.84
CA GLU A 211 13.01 -6.94 6.29
C GLU A 211 14.31 -6.62 7.04
N ARG A 212 15.16 -5.78 6.47
CA ARG A 212 16.44 -5.37 7.10
C ARG A 212 16.23 -4.65 8.43
N GLU A 213 15.18 -3.81 8.52
CA GLU A 213 14.87 -3.01 9.69
C GLU A 213 13.96 -3.74 10.71
N GLY A 214 13.65 -5.02 10.47
CA GLY A 214 12.90 -5.87 11.39
C GLY A 214 11.39 -5.61 11.44
N TYR A 215 10.82 -4.91 10.45
CA TYR A 215 9.36 -4.78 10.32
C TYR A 215 8.71 -6.00 9.66
N LEU A 216 9.51 -6.83 8.97
CA LEU A 216 9.12 -8.08 8.33
C LEU A 216 10.08 -9.19 8.72
N GLY A 217 9.66 -10.46 8.58
CA GLY A 217 10.46 -11.65 8.87
C GLY A 217 9.88 -12.50 9.98
N ASP A 218 10.74 -13.29 10.64
CA ASP A 218 10.33 -14.28 11.65
C ASP A 218 9.84 -13.66 12.96
N SER A 219 10.19 -12.40 13.22
CA SER A 219 9.80 -11.69 14.45
C SER A 219 9.69 -10.19 14.20
N ILE A 220 8.48 -9.71 13.91
CA ILE A 220 8.21 -8.29 13.68
C ILE A 220 8.59 -7.49 14.92
N LEU A 221 9.54 -6.55 14.78
CA LEU A 221 10.02 -5.68 15.86
C LEU A 221 10.33 -6.43 17.19
N GLY A 222 10.78 -7.68 17.08
CA GLY A 222 11.10 -8.52 18.25
C GLY A 222 9.89 -9.10 18.98
N SER A 223 8.69 -9.01 18.43
CA SER A 223 7.42 -9.48 19.05
C SER A 223 7.24 -11.00 19.09
N GLY A 224 8.10 -11.76 18.41
CA GLY A 224 7.93 -13.21 18.21
C GLY A 224 6.82 -13.57 17.20
N ARG A 225 6.19 -12.60 16.55
CA ARG A 225 5.16 -12.82 15.51
C ARG A 225 5.80 -12.74 14.14
N PRO A 226 5.74 -13.80 13.33
CA PRO A 226 6.27 -13.77 11.97
C PRO A 226 5.30 -13.09 11.00
N PHE A 227 5.84 -12.35 10.04
CA PHE A 227 5.11 -11.91 8.87
C PHE A 227 6.06 -11.72 7.69
N HIS A 228 5.82 -12.47 6.62
CA HIS A 228 6.62 -12.44 5.41
C HIS A 228 5.82 -11.86 4.25
N VAL A 229 6.49 -11.13 3.38
CA VAL A 229 5.85 -10.48 2.23
C VAL A 229 6.54 -10.89 0.94
N ARG A 230 5.75 -11.21 -0.07
CA ARG A 230 6.24 -11.41 -1.44
C ARG A 230 5.51 -10.53 -2.43
N VAL A 231 6.22 -10.14 -3.49
CA VAL A 231 5.66 -9.36 -4.59
C VAL A 231 5.49 -10.25 -5.81
N VAL A 232 4.28 -10.30 -6.35
CA VAL A 232 3.93 -11.07 -7.55
C VAL A 232 3.49 -10.11 -8.64
N ARG A 233 4.08 -10.25 -9.82
CA ARG A 233 3.67 -9.47 -11.00
C ARG A 233 2.56 -10.19 -11.75
N GLY A 234 1.43 -9.51 -11.89
CA GLY A 234 0.33 -9.98 -12.72
C GLY A 234 0.71 -9.97 -14.21
N ALA A 235 0.12 -10.88 -14.99
CA ALA A 235 0.40 -11.01 -16.42
C ALA A 235 -0.36 -9.98 -17.30
N GLY A 236 -1.00 -8.96 -16.72
CA GLY A 236 -1.68 -7.89 -17.44
C GLY A 236 -3.10 -8.22 -17.90
N ALA A 237 -3.71 -9.30 -17.42
CA ALA A 237 -5.09 -9.63 -17.72
C ALA A 237 -6.06 -8.86 -16.80
N PHE A 238 -6.93 -8.05 -17.38
CA PHE A 238 -7.95 -7.26 -16.66
C PHE A 238 -8.78 -8.11 -15.66
N VAL A 239 -9.12 -9.33 -16.06
CA VAL A 239 -9.92 -10.24 -15.24
C VAL A 239 -9.25 -10.58 -13.89
N CYS A 240 -7.93 -10.47 -13.80
CA CYS A 240 -7.17 -10.74 -12.56
C CYS A 240 -7.38 -9.68 -11.47
N GLY A 241 -8.04 -8.56 -11.77
CA GLY A 241 -8.54 -7.63 -10.76
C GLY A 241 -9.70 -8.19 -9.90
N GLU A 242 -10.43 -9.19 -10.42
CA GLU A 242 -11.43 -9.93 -9.66
C GLU A 242 -10.74 -10.91 -8.69
N GLU A 243 -11.16 -10.94 -7.42
CA GLU A 243 -10.42 -11.62 -6.34
C GLU A 243 -10.24 -13.13 -6.55
N THR A 244 -11.18 -13.83 -7.18
CA THR A 244 -11.07 -15.28 -7.42
C THR A 244 -10.19 -15.58 -8.63
N ALA A 245 -10.24 -14.74 -9.66
CA ALA A 245 -9.34 -14.81 -10.81
C ALA A 245 -7.89 -14.48 -10.43
N LEU A 246 -7.69 -13.49 -9.53
CA LEU A 246 -6.40 -13.16 -8.95
C LEU A 246 -5.82 -14.36 -8.19
N ILE A 247 -6.61 -15.02 -7.35
CA ILE A 247 -6.19 -16.21 -6.61
C ILE A 247 -5.82 -17.34 -7.59
N ALA A 248 -6.62 -17.59 -8.62
CA ALA A 248 -6.29 -18.58 -9.64
C ALA A 248 -4.95 -18.26 -10.31
N SER A 249 -4.69 -17.00 -10.62
CA SER A 249 -3.40 -16.54 -11.18
C SER A 249 -2.24 -16.75 -10.20
N LEU A 250 -2.41 -16.45 -8.91
CA LEU A 250 -1.41 -16.71 -7.87
C LEU A 250 -1.06 -18.20 -7.74
N GLU A 251 -2.01 -19.08 -8.01
CA GLU A 251 -1.83 -20.54 -8.02
C GLU A 251 -1.26 -21.08 -9.33
N GLY A 252 -0.88 -20.20 -10.27
CA GLY A 252 -0.35 -20.61 -11.58
C GLY A 252 -1.40 -21.15 -12.54
N ARG A 253 -2.67 -20.99 -12.23
CA ARG A 253 -3.80 -21.37 -13.10
C ARG A 253 -4.21 -20.19 -13.97
N ARG A 254 -4.99 -20.46 -15.01
CA ARG A 254 -5.61 -19.41 -15.82
C ARG A 254 -6.47 -18.51 -14.92
N GLY A 255 -6.25 -17.21 -14.99
CA GLY A 255 -7.06 -16.20 -14.28
C GLY A 255 -8.49 -16.21 -14.82
N ALA A 256 -9.34 -16.98 -14.17
CA ALA A 256 -10.76 -17.05 -14.47
C ALA A 256 -11.57 -16.95 -13.18
N PRO A 257 -12.64 -16.16 -13.13
CA PRO A 257 -13.50 -16.05 -11.97
C PRO A 257 -14.13 -17.40 -11.62
N SER A 258 -14.33 -17.63 -10.33
CA SER A 258 -15.08 -18.78 -9.84
C SER A 258 -16.35 -18.35 -9.11
N PHE A 259 -17.32 -19.26 -9.03
CA PHE A 259 -18.56 -19.01 -8.31
C PHE A 259 -18.31 -18.83 -6.81
N ARG A 260 -19.11 -17.98 -6.19
CA ARG A 260 -19.15 -17.77 -4.75
C ARG A 260 -20.55 -18.11 -4.23
N PRO A 261 -20.74 -18.70 -3.05
CA PRO A 261 -19.73 -19.16 -2.09
C PRO A 261 -18.98 -20.42 -2.54
N PRO A 262 -17.79 -20.77 -1.92
CA PRO A 262 -17.19 -20.07 -0.79
C PRO A 262 -16.53 -18.76 -1.18
N TYR A 263 -16.48 -17.80 -0.26
CA TYR A 263 -15.76 -16.55 -0.46
C TYR A 263 -14.26 -16.75 -0.16
N PRO A 264 -13.34 -15.97 -0.77
CA PRO A 264 -11.91 -16.04 -0.47
C PRO A 264 -11.57 -15.92 1.02
N ALA A 265 -12.34 -15.11 1.76
CA ALA A 265 -12.21 -14.97 3.21
C ALA A 265 -12.38 -16.29 3.98
N GLU A 266 -13.09 -17.24 3.41
CA GLU A 266 -13.34 -18.58 3.96
C GLU A 266 -12.43 -19.64 3.29
N ARG A 267 -12.30 -19.57 1.96
CA ARG A 267 -11.54 -20.52 1.15
C ARG A 267 -10.97 -19.87 -0.11
N GLY A 268 -9.78 -19.29 0.01
CA GLY A 268 -9.06 -18.60 -1.06
C GLY A 268 -7.81 -19.33 -1.52
N LEU A 269 -6.66 -18.66 -1.44
CA LEU A 269 -5.36 -19.14 -1.92
C LEU A 269 -5.00 -20.50 -1.32
N HIS A 270 -4.71 -21.47 -2.18
CA HIS A 270 -4.44 -22.86 -1.81
C HIS A 270 -5.51 -23.49 -0.91
N GLY A 271 -6.76 -23.06 -1.09
CA GLY A 271 -7.89 -23.49 -0.27
C GLY A 271 -7.88 -22.96 1.17
N ARG A 272 -7.07 -21.97 1.49
CA ARG A 272 -6.93 -21.36 2.82
C ARG A 272 -7.67 -20.02 2.89
N PRO A 273 -8.12 -19.61 4.09
CA PRO A 273 -8.73 -18.29 4.28
C PRO A 273 -7.79 -17.18 3.79
N THR A 274 -8.29 -16.30 2.94
CA THR A 274 -7.50 -15.27 2.29
C THR A 274 -8.22 -13.93 2.34
N LEU A 275 -7.61 -12.97 3.01
CA LEU A 275 -8.07 -11.59 3.00
C LEU A 275 -7.55 -10.90 1.73
N VAL A 276 -8.43 -10.46 0.85
CA VAL A 276 -8.07 -9.66 -0.33
C VAL A 276 -8.58 -8.24 -0.15
N ASN A 277 -7.68 -7.29 -0.14
CA ASN A 277 -8.00 -5.85 -0.10
C ASN A 277 -7.22 -5.13 -1.20
N ASN A 278 -7.71 -3.95 -1.64
CA ASN A 278 -6.90 -3.02 -2.44
C ASN A 278 -5.86 -2.30 -1.57
N THR A 279 -5.11 -1.40 -2.15
CA THR A 279 -4.06 -0.60 -1.48
C THR A 279 -4.59 0.37 -0.45
#